data_4535fb648880fffe2366d6314440f1f0
#
_entry.id   4535fb648880fffe2366d6314440f1f0
#
_cell.length_a   1.000
_cell.length_b   1.000
_cell.length_c   1.000
_cell.angle_alpha   90.00
_cell.angle_beta   90.00
_cell.angle_gamma   90.00
#
_symmetry.space_group_name_H-M   'P 1'
#
loop_
_entity.id
_entity.type
_entity.pdbx_description
1 polymer ?
#
loop_
_entity_poly.entity_id
_entity_poly.type
_entity_poly.pdbx_seq_one_letter_code
_entity_poly.pdbx_strand_id
1 'polypeptide(L)'
;MASRNRKKLAELRRVLDGAGVALTLLSLDDVAAFDEAPETGATFEENALAKARDAFRGTGLASVADDSGLEVDALNGMPGVLSARWSGSHGADLANTGLLLAQMGDVPDERRGAAFVSACALVSSAGEVVVRGVWPGSIVREPRGEGGFGYDPVFLPSGSLRTAAELTPEAKDAASHRGRALALLVPALRELA
;
A
#
# COMPACT_ATOMS: atom_id res chain seq x y z
N MET A 1 2.89 0.79 -14.50
CA MET A 1 2.98 0.64 -13.03
C MET A 1 4.09 -0.35 -12.70
N ALA A 2 5.04 0.03 -11.86
CA ALA A 2 6.17 -0.81 -11.45
C ALA A 2 5.73 -1.89 -10.45
N SER A 3 4.89 -2.81 -10.92
CA SER A 3 4.34 -3.91 -10.12
C SER A 3 3.85 -5.05 -11.02
N ARG A 4 4.05 -6.31 -10.55
CA ARG A 4 3.44 -7.52 -11.11
C ARG A 4 2.12 -7.87 -10.40
N ASN A 5 1.73 -7.10 -9.38
CA ASN A 5 0.50 -7.34 -8.62
C ASN A 5 -0.71 -6.83 -9.41
N ARG A 6 -1.46 -7.77 -10.00
CA ARG A 6 -2.67 -7.47 -10.80
C ARG A 6 -3.76 -6.73 -10.04
N LYS A 7 -3.86 -6.94 -8.71
CA LYS A 7 -4.84 -6.20 -7.88
C LYS A 7 -4.49 -4.72 -7.81
N LYS A 8 -3.20 -4.38 -7.60
CA LYS A 8 -2.72 -2.99 -7.60
C LYS A 8 -2.95 -2.29 -8.95
N LEU A 9 -2.72 -3.00 -10.07
CA LEU A 9 -3.02 -2.46 -11.40
C LEU A 9 -4.50 -2.17 -11.58
N ALA A 10 -5.36 -3.10 -11.16
CA ALA A 10 -6.81 -2.94 -11.28
C ALA A 10 -7.33 -1.76 -10.43
N GLU A 11 -6.76 -1.56 -9.23
CA GLU A 11 -7.08 -0.38 -8.40
C GLU A 11 -6.68 0.91 -9.10
N LEU A 12 -5.45 1.02 -9.62
CA LEU A 12 -5.01 2.22 -10.35
C LEU A 12 -5.90 2.47 -11.58
N ARG A 13 -6.25 1.42 -12.35
CA ARG A 13 -7.16 1.56 -13.50
C ARG A 13 -8.51 2.12 -13.09
N ARG A 14 -9.14 1.60 -12.03
CA ARG A 14 -10.42 2.12 -11.52
C ARG A 14 -10.32 3.60 -11.12
N VAL A 15 -9.23 3.99 -10.50
CA VAL A 15 -9.01 5.39 -10.11
C VAL A 15 -8.86 6.28 -11.34
N LEU A 16 -8.10 5.87 -12.36
CA LEU A 16 -7.94 6.61 -13.62
C LEU A 16 -9.28 6.72 -14.38
N ASP A 17 -10.03 5.62 -14.51
CA ASP A 17 -11.33 5.58 -15.18
C ASP A 17 -12.32 6.52 -14.47
N GLY A 18 -12.40 6.44 -13.13
CA GLY A 18 -13.26 7.30 -12.32
C GLY A 18 -12.88 8.79 -12.39
N ALA A 19 -11.61 9.09 -12.65
CA ALA A 19 -11.11 10.46 -12.82
C ALA A 19 -11.17 10.95 -14.29
N GLY A 20 -11.58 10.12 -15.24
CA GLY A 20 -11.60 10.44 -16.67
C GLY A 20 -10.22 10.65 -17.28
N VAL A 21 -9.20 9.94 -16.77
CA VAL A 21 -7.81 10.04 -17.24
C VAL A 21 -7.51 8.89 -18.20
N ALA A 22 -7.35 9.22 -19.49
CA ALA A 22 -7.14 8.24 -20.56
C ALA A 22 -5.65 7.93 -20.75
N LEU A 23 -5.12 7.00 -19.94
CA LEU A 23 -3.75 6.51 -20.04
C LEU A 23 -3.71 5.00 -20.31
N THR A 24 -2.78 4.56 -21.16
CA THR A 24 -2.48 3.13 -21.31
C THR A 24 -1.65 2.67 -20.13
N LEU A 25 -2.22 1.80 -19.30
CA LEU A 25 -1.56 1.27 -18.11
C LEU A 25 -0.89 -0.06 -18.42
N LEU A 26 0.43 -0.10 -18.30
CA LEU A 26 1.28 -1.29 -18.44
C LEU A 26 1.72 -1.80 -17.05
N SER A 27 1.88 -3.11 -16.92
CA SER A 27 2.53 -3.79 -15.80
C SER A 27 4.01 -4.01 -16.06
N LEU A 28 4.75 -4.56 -15.09
CA LEU A 28 6.11 -5.02 -15.32
C LEU A 28 6.19 -6.26 -16.22
N ASP A 29 5.09 -7.00 -16.38
CA ASP A 29 5.03 -8.15 -17.29
C ASP A 29 4.86 -7.72 -18.76
N ASP A 30 4.46 -6.47 -19.01
CA ASP A 30 4.22 -5.91 -20.36
C ASP A 30 5.44 -5.18 -20.93
N VAL A 31 6.55 -5.08 -20.18
CA VAL A 31 7.76 -4.35 -20.57
C VAL A 31 8.97 -5.25 -20.52
N ALA A 32 10.07 -4.84 -21.17
CA ALA A 32 11.34 -5.56 -21.06
C ALA A 32 11.83 -5.59 -19.62
N ALA A 33 12.40 -6.71 -19.21
CA ALA A 33 12.97 -6.85 -17.88
C ALA A 33 14.14 -5.86 -17.67
N PHE A 34 14.24 -5.31 -16.48
CA PHE A 34 15.30 -4.43 -16.02
C PHE A 34 15.72 -4.81 -14.59
N ASP A 35 16.85 -4.30 -14.14
CA ASP A 35 17.33 -4.54 -12.77
C ASP A 35 16.48 -3.72 -11.77
N GLU A 36 15.83 -4.43 -10.88
CA GLU A 36 15.06 -3.84 -9.76
C GLU A 36 15.95 -3.84 -8.50
N ALA A 37 16.15 -2.66 -7.89
CA ALA A 37 16.89 -2.56 -6.64
C ALA A 37 16.08 -3.15 -5.47
N PRO A 38 16.76 -3.70 -4.45
CA PRO A 38 16.08 -4.17 -3.25
C PRO A 38 15.46 -3.00 -2.47
N GLU A 39 14.33 -3.26 -1.79
CA GLU A 39 13.67 -2.30 -0.91
C GLU A 39 14.46 -2.09 0.38
N THR A 40 15.32 -1.07 0.39
CA THR A 40 16.20 -0.72 1.52
C THR A 40 15.89 0.64 2.13
N GLY A 41 14.88 1.33 1.66
CA GLY A 41 14.45 2.63 2.17
C GLY A 41 13.95 2.54 3.61
N ALA A 42 14.17 3.61 4.37
CA ALA A 42 13.70 3.72 5.75
C ALA A 42 12.21 4.08 5.82
N THR A 43 11.64 4.57 4.72
CA THR A 43 10.24 4.99 4.62
C THR A 43 9.55 4.36 3.41
N PHE A 44 8.21 4.34 3.43
CA PHE A 44 7.42 3.90 2.28
C PHE A 44 7.66 4.79 1.05
N GLU A 45 7.84 6.09 1.28
CA GLU A 45 8.11 7.07 0.24
C GLU A 45 9.43 6.78 -0.48
N GLU A 46 10.50 6.50 0.27
CA GLU A 46 11.80 6.13 -0.29
C GLU A 46 11.73 4.88 -1.14
N ASN A 47 11.06 3.83 -0.65
CA ASN A 47 10.88 2.57 -1.38
C ASN A 47 10.03 2.76 -2.65
N ALA A 48 8.89 3.47 -2.54
CA ALA A 48 8.03 3.75 -3.69
C ALA A 48 8.80 4.54 -4.77
N LEU A 49 9.54 5.57 -4.36
CA LEU A 49 10.31 6.42 -5.27
C LEU A 49 11.46 5.64 -5.94
N ALA A 50 12.19 4.81 -5.17
CA ALA A 50 13.25 3.97 -5.73
C ALA A 50 12.71 3.03 -6.81
N LYS A 51 11.61 2.32 -6.54
CA LYS A 51 10.93 1.44 -7.52
C LYS A 51 10.48 2.19 -8.77
N ALA A 52 9.89 3.39 -8.61
CA ALA A 52 9.45 4.19 -9.76
C ALA A 52 10.62 4.69 -10.61
N ARG A 53 11.74 5.09 -9.97
CA ARG A 53 12.97 5.50 -10.66
C ARG A 53 13.61 4.35 -11.43
N ASP A 54 13.65 3.14 -10.85
CA ASP A 54 14.21 1.96 -11.53
C ASP A 54 13.39 1.62 -12.77
N ALA A 55 12.07 1.62 -12.65
CA ALA A 55 11.18 1.37 -13.77
C ALA A 55 11.29 2.45 -14.86
N PHE A 56 11.37 3.73 -14.49
CA PHE A 56 11.57 4.82 -15.45
C PHE A 56 12.93 4.71 -16.17
N ARG A 57 14.01 4.43 -15.44
CA ARG A 57 15.35 4.22 -16.04
C ARG A 57 15.39 3.03 -16.97
N GLY A 58 14.75 1.92 -16.59
CA GLY A 58 14.76 0.69 -17.36
C GLY A 58 13.89 0.72 -18.62
N THR A 59 12.77 1.49 -18.59
CA THR A 59 11.78 1.48 -19.67
C THR A 59 11.70 2.77 -20.47
N GLY A 60 12.15 3.90 -19.92
CA GLY A 60 11.93 5.24 -20.48
C GLY A 60 10.48 5.73 -20.38
N LEU A 61 9.58 4.96 -19.75
CA LEU A 61 8.16 5.28 -19.63
C LEU A 61 7.85 5.92 -18.28
N ALA A 62 6.92 6.87 -18.24
CA ALA A 62 6.40 7.40 -16.98
C ALA A 62 5.96 6.25 -16.07
N SER A 63 6.51 6.20 -14.87
CA SER A 63 6.43 5.03 -14.00
C SER A 63 5.81 5.36 -12.65
N VAL A 64 4.76 4.62 -12.29
CA VAL A 64 4.11 4.67 -10.96
C VAL A 64 4.52 3.46 -10.17
N ALA A 65 4.95 3.66 -8.93
CA ALA A 65 5.16 2.58 -7.96
C ALA A 65 4.46 2.91 -6.64
N ASP A 66 4.17 1.90 -5.84
CA ASP A 66 3.71 2.05 -4.48
C ASP A 66 4.52 1.20 -3.51
N ASP A 67 4.61 1.68 -2.27
CA ASP A 67 4.99 0.89 -1.11
C ASP A 67 3.99 1.11 -0.01
N SER A 68 3.65 0.05 0.75
CA SER A 68 2.57 0.13 1.72
C SER A 68 2.74 -0.87 2.86
N GLY A 69 2.19 -0.53 4.01
CA GLY A 69 2.21 -1.39 5.17
C GLY A 69 1.33 -0.87 6.30
N LEU A 70 1.51 -1.47 7.46
CA LEU A 70 0.83 -1.16 8.69
C LEU A 70 1.79 -0.43 9.63
N GLU A 71 1.35 0.70 10.17
CA GLU A 71 2.01 1.39 11.28
C GLU A 71 1.16 1.21 12.54
N VAL A 72 1.78 0.88 13.68
CA VAL A 72 1.09 0.67 14.97
C VAL A 72 1.73 1.58 16.01
N ASP A 73 0.92 2.42 16.66
CA ASP A 73 1.40 3.46 17.58
C ASP A 73 2.18 2.87 18.77
N ALA A 74 1.65 1.81 19.37
CA ALA A 74 2.29 1.13 20.50
C ALA A 74 3.63 0.46 20.14
N LEU A 75 3.90 0.26 18.86
CA LEU A 75 5.15 -0.29 18.34
C LEU A 75 6.02 0.78 17.65
N ASN A 76 5.81 2.06 17.97
CA ASN A 76 6.54 3.19 17.39
C ASN A 76 6.54 3.19 15.84
N GLY A 77 5.39 2.88 15.23
CA GLY A 77 5.21 2.83 13.78
C GLY A 77 5.63 1.51 13.13
N MET A 78 6.15 0.54 13.91
CA MET A 78 6.40 -0.80 13.36
C MET A 78 5.07 -1.58 13.20
N PRO A 79 4.98 -2.56 12.27
CA PRO A 79 6.01 -3.07 11.35
C PRO A 79 6.53 -2.10 10.30
N GLY A 80 5.77 -1.03 9.91
CA GLY A 80 6.21 -0.07 8.92
C GLY A 80 6.61 -0.74 7.60
N VAL A 81 7.75 -0.36 7.05
CA VAL A 81 8.31 -0.94 5.80
C VAL A 81 8.63 -2.43 5.89
N LEU A 82 8.60 -3.02 7.08
CA LEU A 82 8.80 -4.45 7.29
C LEU A 82 7.49 -5.25 7.27
N SER A 83 6.34 -4.61 7.00
CA SER A 83 5.01 -5.23 7.12
C SER A 83 4.88 -6.57 6.41
N ALA A 84 5.38 -6.69 5.18
CA ALA A 84 5.29 -7.92 4.39
C ALA A 84 6.18 -9.06 4.90
N ARG A 85 7.16 -8.77 5.76
CA ARG A 85 8.17 -9.73 6.28
C ARG A 85 8.38 -9.61 7.79
N TRP A 86 7.37 -9.16 8.54
CA TRP A 86 7.46 -8.88 9.97
C TRP A 86 7.91 -10.08 10.80
N SER A 87 7.44 -11.28 10.44
CA SER A 87 7.86 -12.55 11.06
C SER A 87 9.16 -13.15 10.49
N GLY A 88 9.86 -12.40 9.59
CA GLY A 88 11.09 -12.83 8.94
C GLY A 88 10.93 -13.41 7.54
N SER A 89 9.72 -13.80 7.14
CA SER A 89 9.44 -14.35 5.79
C SER A 89 8.46 -13.48 5.04
N HIS A 90 8.80 -13.12 3.80
CA HIS A 90 7.94 -12.30 2.95
C HIS A 90 6.64 -13.03 2.59
N GLY A 91 5.48 -12.35 2.75
CA GLY A 91 4.17 -12.89 2.39
C GLY A 91 3.62 -13.94 3.37
N ALA A 92 4.26 -14.12 4.54
CA ALA A 92 3.78 -15.03 5.58
C ALA A 92 2.68 -14.36 6.44
N ASP A 93 1.54 -14.02 5.83
CA ASP A 93 0.49 -13.19 6.42
C ASP A 93 0.01 -13.66 7.80
N LEU A 94 -0.25 -14.97 7.96
CA LEU A 94 -0.67 -15.54 9.25
C LEU A 94 0.42 -15.40 10.33
N ALA A 95 1.68 -15.64 9.98
CA ALA A 95 2.79 -15.51 10.93
C ALA A 95 3.04 -14.04 11.28
N ASN A 96 2.95 -13.13 10.30
CA ASN A 96 3.09 -11.69 10.51
C ASN A 96 2.00 -11.16 11.45
N THR A 97 0.75 -11.55 11.22
CA THR A 97 -0.41 -11.17 12.04
C THR A 97 -0.32 -11.77 13.45
N GLY A 98 0.07 -13.04 13.54
CA GLY A 98 0.24 -13.72 14.84
C GLY A 98 1.33 -13.06 15.70
N LEU A 99 2.48 -12.71 15.10
CA LEU A 99 3.54 -11.99 15.80
C LEU A 99 3.07 -10.61 16.27
N LEU A 100 2.38 -9.85 15.42
CA LEU A 100 1.81 -8.56 15.79
C LEU A 100 0.87 -8.68 16.99
N LEU A 101 -0.08 -9.62 16.96
CA LEU A 101 -1.04 -9.82 18.05
C LEU A 101 -0.34 -10.23 19.35
N ALA A 102 0.70 -11.08 19.27
CA ALA A 102 1.48 -11.48 20.43
C ALA A 102 2.21 -10.29 21.08
N GLN A 103 2.81 -9.41 20.26
CA GLN A 103 3.46 -8.18 20.74
C GLN A 103 2.48 -7.18 21.34
N MET A 104 1.21 -7.21 20.88
CA MET A 104 0.15 -6.33 21.35
C MET A 104 -0.66 -6.93 22.52
N GLY A 105 -0.29 -8.08 23.06
CA GLY A 105 -1.07 -8.82 24.06
C GLY A 105 -1.45 -7.98 25.28
N ASP A 106 -0.48 -7.30 25.89
CA ASP A 106 -0.64 -6.48 27.09
C ASP A 106 -0.98 -5.01 26.80
N VAL A 107 -1.12 -4.63 25.52
CA VAL A 107 -1.48 -3.25 25.14
C VAL A 107 -2.97 -3.03 25.36
N PRO A 108 -3.37 -2.05 26.20
CA PRO A 108 -4.79 -1.75 26.44
C PRO A 108 -5.45 -1.18 25.19
N ASP A 109 -6.79 -1.30 25.10
CA ASP A 109 -7.53 -1.02 23.87
C ASP A 109 -7.40 0.42 23.38
N GLU A 110 -7.34 1.39 24.31
CA GLU A 110 -7.15 2.82 23.99
C GLU A 110 -5.77 3.15 23.40
N ARG A 111 -4.81 2.23 23.49
CA ARG A 111 -3.44 2.38 22.95
C ARG A 111 -3.15 1.49 21.74
N ARG A 112 -4.17 0.85 21.17
CA ARG A 112 -4.05 -0.04 20.02
C ARG A 112 -4.21 0.69 18.69
N GLY A 113 -4.01 2.02 18.67
CA GLY A 113 -4.05 2.85 17.47
C GLY A 113 -3.10 2.32 16.38
N ALA A 114 -3.56 2.36 15.13
CA ALA A 114 -2.81 1.92 13.98
C ALA A 114 -3.28 2.63 12.71
N ALA A 115 -2.48 2.57 11.66
CA ALA A 115 -2.89 3.03 10.35
C ALA A 115 -2.32 2.13 9.25
N PHE A 116 -3.12 1.79 8.26
CA PHE A 116 -2.55 1.38 6.98
C PHE A 116 -2.05 2.62 6.23
N VAL A 117 -0.88 2.49 5.64
CA VAL A 117 -0.21 3.56 4.88
C VAL A 117 0.16 3.06 3.51
N SER A 118 0.01 3.90 2.49
CA SER A 118 0.55 3.69 1.16
C SER A 118 1.23 4.97 0.66
N ALA A 119 2.48 4.88 0.28
CA ALA A 119 3.15 5.89 -0.51
C ALA A 119 3.06 5.50 -1.99
N CYS A 120 2.66 6.44 -2.84
CA CYS A 120 2.68 6.27 -4.28
C CYS A 120 3.63 7.30 -4.89
N ALA A 121 4.52 6.86 -5.77
CA ALA A 121 5.47 7.71 -6.48
C ALA A 121 5.21 7.65 -7.99
N LEU A 122 5.26 8.79 -8.66
CA LEU A 122 5.31 8.94 -10.12
C LEU A 122 6.67 9.51 -10.49
N VAL A 123 7.35 8.89 -11.43
CA VAL A 123 8.58 9.39 -12.06
C VAL A 123 8.35 9.50 -13.55
N SER A 124 8.64 10.67 -14.13
CA SER A 124 8.48 10.93 -15.56
C SER A 124 9.56 11.91 -16.03
N SER A 125 9.59 12.22 -17.32
CA SER A 125 10.46 13.28 -17.87
C SER A 125 10.15 14.68 -17.33
N ALA A 126 8.95 14.90 -16.79
CA ALA A 126 8.55 16.17 -16.18
C ALA A 126 9.00 16.31 -14.72
N GLY A 127 9.42 15.21 -14.07
CA GLY A 127 9.87 15.19 -12.69
C GLY A 127 9.31 14.04 -11.86
N GLU A 128 9.34 14.22 -10.55
CA GLU A 128 8.96 13.22 -9.57
C GLU A 128 7.87 13.77 -8.62
N VAL A 129 6.88 12.96 -8.34
CA VAL A 129 5.80 13.26 -7.39
C VAL A 129 5.66 12.10 -6.44
N VAL A 130 5.61 12.37 -5.13
CA VAL A 130 5.36 11.35 -4.10
C VAL A 130 4.19 11.82 -3.25
N VAL A 131 3.23 10.93 -3.03
CA VAL A 131 2.05 11.19 -2.22
C VAL A 131 1.86 10.07 -1.20
N ARG A 132 1.19 10.39 -0.09
CA ARG A 132 0.92 9.44 1.01
C ARG A 132 -0.57 9.39 1.30
N GLY A 133 -1.15 8.21 1.27
CA GLY A 133 -2.49 7.91 1.72
C GLY A 133 -2.46 7.17 3.06
N VAL A 134 -3.30 7.60 4.01
CA VAL A 134 -3.37 7.01 5.35
C VAL A 134 -4.80 6.56 5.63
N TRP A 135 -4.96 5.35 6.12
CA TRP A 135 -6.25 4.81 6.57
C TRP A 135 -6.15 4.51 8.07
N PRO A 136 -6.63 5.41 8.94
CA PRO A 136 -6.52 5.25 10.38
C PRO A 136 -7.48 4.19 10.91
N GLY A 137 -7.10 3.56 12.02
CA GLY A 137 -7.85 2.51 12.68
C GLY A 137 -7.20 2.05 13.96
N SER A 138 -7.49 0.81 14.35
CA SER A 138 -6.91 0.15 15.52
C SER A 138 -6.73 -1.34 15.26
N ILE A 139 -5.89 -1.99 16.09
CA ILE A 139 -5.69 -3.43 16.06
C ILE A 139 -6.64 -4.11 17.05
N VAL A 140 -7.50 -4.99 16.55
CA VAL A 140 -8.39 -5.82 17.38
C VAL A 140 -7.60 -6.93 18.08
N ARG A 141 -8.19 -7.58 19.10
CA ARG A 141 -7.52 -8.64 19.87
C ARG A 141 -7.50 -9.98 19.14
N GLU A 142 -8.49 -10.24 18.30
CA GLU A 142 -8.65 -11.49 17.57
C GLU A 142 -8.98 -11.21 16.10
N PRO A 143 -8.48 -12.02 15.16
CA PRO A 143 -8.79 -11.89 13.74
C PRO A 143 -10.29 -12.08 13.48
N ARG A 144 -10.86 -11.24 12.58
CA ARG A 144 -12.25 -11.34 12.13
C ARG A 144 -12.32 -11.14 10.62
N GLY A 145 -13.17 -11.92 9.95
CA GLY A 145 -13.35 -11.89 8.50
C GLY A 145 -12.32 -12.75 7.75
N GLU A 146 -12.65 -13.08 6.50
CA GLU A 146 -11.84 -13.94 5.62
C GLU A 146 -11.39 -13.21 4.35
N GLY A 147 -11.83 -11.98 4.15
CA GLY A 147 -11.50 -11.18 2.98
C GLY A 147 -10.11 -10.51 3.07
N GLY A 148 -9.65 -10.00 1.93
CA GLY A 148 -8.42 -9.21 1.89
C GLY A 148 -7.13 -10.03 1.95
N PHE A 149 -6.11 -9.49 2.64
CA PHE A 149 -4.78 -10.08 2.82
C PHE A 149 -4.01 -9.37 3.95
N GLY A 150 -2.87 -9.94 4.35
CA GLY A 150 -2.00 -9.32 5.37
C GLY A 150 -2.72 -9.12 6.71
N TYR A 151 -2.71 -7.88 7.19
CA TYR A 151 -3.27 -7.52 8.50
C TYR A 151 -4.76 -7.14 8.46
N ASP A 152 -5.46 -7.31 7.33
CA ASP A 152 -6.89 -6.97 7.19
C ASP A 152 -7.78 -7.60 8.27
N PRO A 153 -7.59 -8.88 8.67
CA PRO A 153 -8.42 -9.50 9.71
C PRO A 153 -8.29 -8.88 11.10
N VAL A 154 -7.20 -8.18 11.37
CA VAL A 154 -6.94 -7.58 12.69
C VAL A 154 -7.01 -6.06 12.69
N PHE A 155 -7.21 -5.44 11.54
CA PHE A 155 -7.32 -3.98 11.40
C PHE A 155 -8.78 -3.54 11.38
N LEU A 156 -9.18 -2.76 12.37
CA LEU A 156 -10.49 -2.13 12.51
C LEU A 156 -10.41 -0.68 12.07
N PRO A 157 -10.93 -0.31 10.89
CA PRO A 157 -10.92 1.09 10.44
C PRO A 157 -11.65 2.02 11.41
N SER A 158 -11.16 3.25 11.57
CA SER A 158 -11.80 4.27 12.39
C SER A 158 -13.26 4.51 11.96
N GLY A 159 -14.17 4.48 12.92
CA GLY A 159 -15.60 4.65 12.69
C GLY A 159 -16.31 3.40 12.13
N SER A 160 -15.61 2.26 11.99
CA SER A 160 -16.19 1.00 11.56
C SER A 160 -16.40 0.05 12.76
N LEU A 161 -17.40 -0.83 12.65
CA LEU A 161 -17.57 -1.99 13.54
C LEU A 161 -17.02 -3.28 12.93
N ARG A 162 -16.62 -3.23 11.65
CA ARG A 162 -16.10 -4.35 10.87
C ARG A 162 -14.62 -4.14 10.60
N THR A 163 -13.83 -5.22 10.67
CA THR A 163 -12.42 -5.19 10.24
C THR A 163 -12.32 -4.99 8.72
N ALA A 164 -11.14 -4.67 8.24
CA ALA A 164 -10.89 -4.53 6.81
C ALA A 164 -11.20 -5.83 6.04
N ALA A 165 -11.03 -7.00 6.67
CA ALA A 165 -11.36 -8.30 6.09
C ALA A 165 -12.87 -8.60 6.03
N GLU A 166 -13.69 -7.88 6.77
CA GLU A 166 -15.14 -8.01 6.77
C GLU A 166 -15.84 -7.01 5.82
N LEU A 167 -15.07 -6.12 5.18
CA LEU A 167 -15.59 -5.19 4.17
C LEU A 167 -15.69 -5.85 2.80
N THR A 168 -16.61 -5.38 1.98
CA THR A 168 -16.61 -5.75 0.55
C THR A 168 -15.40 -5.16 -0.15
N PRO A 169 -14.90 -5.77 -1.24
CA PRO A 169 -13.77 -5.22 -1.99
C PRO A 169 -13.98 -3.75 -2.40
N GLU A 170 -15.18 -3.39 -2.85
CA GLU A 170 -15.53 -2.03 -3.29
C GLU A 170 -15.50 -1.03 -2.12
N ALA A 171 -16.05 -1.41 -0.97
CA ALA A 171 -16.04 -0.57 0.23
C ALA A 171 -14.61 -0.37 0.75
N LYS A 172 -13.80 -1.42 0.70
CA LYS A 172 -12.39 -1.36 1.09
C LYS A 172 -11.59 -0.46 0.13
N ASP A 173 -11.73 -0.65 -1.19
CA ASP A 173 -11.02 0.14 -2.20
C ASP A 173 -11.33 1.64 -2.06
N ALA A 174 -12.60 2.00 -1.85
CA ALA A 174 -13.03 3.39 -1.68
C ALA A 174 -12.46 4.07 -0.43
N ALA A 175 -12.22 3.32 0.64
CA ALA A 175 -11.76 3.85 1.92
C ALA A 175 -10.24 3.69 2.15
N SER A 176 -9.59 2.78 1.41
CA SER A 176 -8.24 2.31 1.72
C SER A 176 -7.16 3.38 1.58
N HIS A 177 -6.04 3.15 2.26
CA HIS A 177 -4.81 3.92 2.16
C HIS A 177 -4.33 4.06 0.71
N ARG A 178 -4.35 2.97 -0.07
CA ARG A 178 -3.90 2.97 -1.47
C ARG A 178 -4.88 3.76 -2.36
N GLY A 179 -6.19 3.58 -2.21
CA GLY A 179 -7.18 4.36 -2.92
C GLY A 179 -7.00 5.86 -2.68
N ARG A 180 -6.75 6.27 -1.43
CA ARG A 180 -6.46 7.67 -1.06
C ARG A 180 -5.16 8.17 -1.69
N ALA A 181 -4.07 7.40 -1.64
CA ALA A 181 -2.79 7.79 -2.25
C ALA A 181 -2.94 7.94 -3.78
N LEU A 182 -3.58 6.98 -4.45
CA LEU A 182 -3.80 7.03 -5.88
C LEU A 182 -4.67 8.23 -6.28
N ALA A 183 -5.70 8.57 -5.51
CA ALA A 183 -6.53 9.76 -5.76
C ALA A 183 -5.69 11.05 -5.67
N LEU A 184 -4.76 11.15 -4.73
CA LEU A 184 -3.82 12.27 -4.62
C LEU A 184 -2.84 12.35 -5.80
N LEU A 185 -2.55 11.23 -6.47
CA LEU A 185 -1.64 11.19 -7.62
C LEU A 185 -2.33 11.57 -8.94
N VAL A 186 -3.68 11.53 -9.02
CA VAL A 186 -4.45 11.83 -10.23
C VAL A 186 -4.08 13.17 -10.89
N PRO A 187 -3.89 14.30 -10.18
CA PRO A 187 -3.49 15.55 -10.83
C PRO A 187 -2.22 15.41 -11.67
N ALA A 188 -1.17 14.79 -11.11
CA ALA A 188 0.08 14.58 -11.82
C ALA A 188 -0.05 13.58 -12.99
N LEU A 189 -0.93 12.59 -12.87
CA LEU A 189 -1.20 11.63 -13.95
C LEU A 189 -1.97 12.29 -15.12
N ARG A 190 -2.80 13.29 -14.85
CA ARG A 190 -3.48 14.06 -15.90
C ARG A 190 -2.53 14.85 -16.80
N GLU A 191 -1.40 15.28 -16.25
CA GLU A 191 -0.37 16.01 -17.02
C GLU A 191 0.36 15.12 -18.04
N LEU A 192 0.18 13.78 -17.94
CA LEU A 192 0.75 12.80 -18.88
C LEU A 192 -0.22 12.41 -20.00
N ALA A 193 -1.51 12.75 -19.87
CA ALA A 193 -2.55 12.41 -20.84
C ALA A 193 -2.68 13.48 -21.92
#